data_2717b37d4c397dfc173b05e0c9f4648c
#
_entry.id   2717b37d4c397dfc173b05e0c9f4648c
#
_cell.length_a   1.000
_cell.length_b   1.000
_cell.length_c   1.000
_cell.angle_alpha   90.00
_cell.angle_beta   90.00
_cell.angle_gamma   90.00
#
_symmetry.space_group_name_H-M   'P 1'
#
loop_
_entity.id
_entity.type
_entity.pdbx_description
1 polymer ?
#
loop_
_entity_poly.entity_id
_entity_poly.type
_entity_poly.pdbx_seq_one_letter_code
_entity_poly.pdbx_strand_id
1 'polypeptide(L)'
;MPLFLIERNFAEQLEVNRDDVLQVTQVNADVGIQWLFSFLSADKKKTYCLYEAPSAEAIREAAQRLNVPADVIIEVGEVRPEMFV
;
A
#
# COMPACT_ATOMS: atom_id res chain seq x y z
N MET A 1 0.55 12.34 -9.02
CA MET A 1 -0.11 12.22 -7.70
C MET A 1 0.94 12.03 -6.63
N PRO A 2 0.68 12.48 -5.38
CA PRO A 2 1.59 12.20 -4.27
C PRO A 2 1.84 10.71 -4.04
N LEU A 3 3.01 10.40 -3.47
CA LEU A 3 3.36 9.06 -3.05
C LEU A 3 3.06 8.89 -1.57
N PHE A 4 2.59 7.70 -1.20
CA PHE A 4 2.32 7.34 0.19
C PHE A 4 2.92 6.00 0.53
N LEU A 5 3.54 5.93 1.71
CA LEU A 5 3.99 4.68 2.28
C LEU A 5 2.96 4.23 3.32
N ILE A 6 2.53 2.98 3.22
CA ILE A 6 1.51 2.42 4.11
C ILE A 6 2.10 1.24 4.85
N GLU A 7 2.13 1.33 6.18
CA GLU A 7 2.51 0.21 7.02
C GLU A 7 1.24 -0.51 7.46
N ARG A 8 1.21 -1.82 7.26
CA ARG A 8 0.09 -2.69 7.64
C ARG A 8 0.60 -3.80 8.54
N ASN A 9 -0.06 -3.99 9.68
CA ASN A 9 0.25 -5.06 10.62
C ASN A 9 -0.86 -6.10 10.58
N PHE A 10 -0.50 -7.36 10.38
CA PHE A 10 -1.45 -8.47 10.29
C PHE A 10 -1.32 -9.35 11.52
N ALA A 11 -2.45 -9.84 12.06
CA ALA A 11 -2.46 -10.71 13.23
C ALA A 11 -1.84 -12.07 12.92
N GLU A 12 -2.01 -12.55 11.68
CA GLU A 12 -1.48 -13.83 11.22
C GLU A 12 -0.62 -13.61 9.98
N GLN A 13 0.15 -14.63 9.60
CA GLN A 13 0.98 -14.54 8.40
C GLN A 13 0.13 -14.27 7.17
N LEU A 14 0.55 -13.29 6.40
CA LEU A 14 -0.13 -12.92 5.17
C LEU A 14 0.23 -13.90 4.06
N GLU A 15 -0.79 -14.47 3.45
CA GLU A 15 -0.65 -15.27 2.23
C GLU A 15 -1.27 -14.52 1.08
N VAL A 16 -0.45 -14.16 0.11
CA VAL A 16 -0.90 -13.39 -1.05
C VAL A 16 -1.09 -14.32 -2.23
N ASN A 17 -2.27 -14.31 -2.81
CA ASN A 17 -2.55 -15.09 -4.01
C ASN A 17 -3.04 -14.17 -5.12
N ARG A 18 -3.19 -14.74 -6.33
CA ARG A 18 -3.56 -13.98 -7.51
C ARG A 18 -4.93 -13.32 -7.38
N ASP A 19 -5.90 -14.02 -6.81
CA ASP A 19 -7.26 -13.48 -6.68
C ASP A 19 -7.31 -12.30 -5.73
N ASP A 20 -6.55 -12.35 -4.64
CA ASP A 20 -6.44 -11.23 -3.71
C ASP A 20 -5.83 -10.01 -4.40
N VAL A 21 -4.77 -10.20 -5.19
CA VAL A 21 -4.13 -9.11 -5.93
C VAL A 21 -5.10 -8.49 -6.94
N LEU A 22 -5.87 -9.31 -7.64
CA LEU A 22 -6.88 -8.81 -8.59
C LEU A 22 -7.96 -7.99 -7.89
N GLN A 23 -8.43 -8.44 -6.74
CA GLN A 23 -9.41 -7.72 -5.95
C GLN A 23 -8.87 -6.37 -5.47
N VAL A 24 -7.65 -6.34 -4.96
CA VAL A 24 -6.98 -5.12 -4.54
C VAL A 24 -6.86 -4.15 -5.71
N THR A 25 -6.42 -4.62 -6.86
CA THR A 25 -6.26 -3.80 -8.07
C THR A 25 -7.59 -3.20 -8.49
N GLN A 26 -8.67 -3.97 -8.45
CA GLN A 26 -10.00 -3.49 -8.80
C GLN A 26 -10.49 -2.38 -7.86
N VAL A 27 -10.37 -2.59 -6.55
CA VAL A 27 -10.78 -1.59 -5.56
C VAL A 27 -9.93 -0.32 -5.69
N ASN A 28 -8.62 -0.47 -5.89
CA ASN A 28 -7.73 0.67 -6.08
C ASN A 28 -8.15 1.51 -7.30
N ALA A 29 -8.50 0.85 -8.41
CA ALA A 29 -8.98 1.54 -9.60
C ALA A 29 -10.27 2.31 -9.31
N ASP A 30 -11.19 1.73 -8.54
CA ASP A 30 -12.46 2.36 -8.20
C ASP A 30 -12.29 3.64 -7.37
N VAL A 31 -11.29 3.68 -6.50
CA VAL A 31 -11.03 4.88 -5.68
C VAL A 31 -9.93 5.78 -6.24
N GLY A 32 -9.39 5.45 -7.41
CA GLY A 32 -8.42 6.30 -8.10
C GLY A 32 -7.02 6.31 -7.50
N ILE A 33 -6.60 5.19 -6.92
CA ILE A 33 -5.24 5.03 -6.39
C ILE A 33 -4.52 3.92 -7.15
N GLN A 34 -3.18 3.91 -7.06
CA GLN A 34 -2.36 2.92 -7.73
C GLN A 34 -1.36 2.31 -6.76
N TRP A 35 -1.42 1.00 -6.62
CA TRP A 35 -0.43 0.23 -5.88
C TRP A 35 0.80 0.03 -6.75
N LEU A 36 1.94 0.55 -6.33
CA LEU A 36 3.18 0.43 -7.08
C LEU A 36 3.91 -0.87 -6.76
N PHE A 37 4.23 -1.06 -5.49
CA PHE A 37 4.83 -2.31 -5.00
C PHE A 37 4.80 -2.32 -3.47
N SER A 38 5.16 -3.47 -2.90
CA SER A 38 5.23 -3.65 -1.44
C SER A 38 6.43 -4.47 -1.05
N PHE A 39 6.85 -4.28 0.21
CA PHE A 39 7.78 -5.17 0.87
C PHE A 39 7.00 -5.98 1.91
N LEU A 40 7.25 -7.29 1.95
CA LEU A 40 6.68 -8.18 2.94
C LEU A 40 7.77 -8.51 3.96
N SER A 41 7.48 -8.35 5.26
CA SER A 41 8.44 -8.68 6.30
C SER A 41 8.77 -10.19 6.29
N ALA A 42 9.95 -10.53 6.83
CA ALA A 42 10.40 -11.92 6.81
C ALA A 42 9.45 -12.86 7.56
N ASP A 43 8.79 -12.39 8.61
CA ASP A 43 7.80 -13.16 9.36
C ASP A 43 6.41 -13.17 8.69
N LYS A 44 6.25 -12.44 7.58
CA LYS A 44 5.01 -12.33 6.80
C LYS A 44 3.84 -11.69 7.56
N LYS A 45 4.13 -10.93 8.60
CA LYS A 45 3.10 -10.28 9.42
C LYS A 45 2.98 -8.79 9.21
N LYS A 46 3.85 -8.19 8.39
CA LYS A 46 3.85 -6.77 8.12
C LYS A 46 4.15 -6.50 6.66
N THR A 47 3.47 -5.51 6.08
CA THR A 47 3.79 -5.01 4.75
C THR A 47 4.06 -3.52 4.79
N TYR A 48 4.94 -3.09 3.88
CA TYR A 48 5.21 -1.69 3.58
C TYR A 48 4.87 -1.49 2.12
N CYS A 49 3.77 -0.79 1.86
CA CYS A 49 3.25 -0.63 0.50
C CYS A 49 3.48 0.79 0.01
N LEU A 50 3.94 0.93 -1.23
CA LEU A 50 4.09 2.24 -1.87
C LEU A 50 2.96 2.43 -2.86
N TYR A 51 2.25 3.57 -2.72
CA TYR A 51 1.09 3.90 -3.53
C TYR A 51 1.20 5.31 -4.11
N GLU A 52 0.60 5.50 -5.27
CA GLU A 52 0.21 6.82 -5.75
C GLU A 52 -1.26 7.04 -5.45
N ALA A 53 -1.58 8.16 -4.82
CA ALA A 53 -2.95 8.48 -4.45
C ALA A 53 -3.14 10.01 -4.35
N PRO A 54 -4.37 10.51 -4.59
CA PRO A 54 -4.64 11.95 -4.44
C PRO A 54 -4.61 12.39 -2.98
N SER A 55 -4.87 11.47 -2.04
CA SER A 55 -4.91 11.79 -0.61
C SER A 55 -4.80 10.52 0.23
N ALA A 56 -4.46 10.69 1.50
CA ALA A 56 -4.48 9.57 2.46
C ALA A 56 -5.90 9.02 2.64
N GLU A 57 -6.92 9.86 2.51
CA GLU A 57 -8.32 9.44 2.66
C GLU A 57 -8.72 8.41 1.60
N ALA A 58 -8.26 8.57 0.36
CA ALA A 58 -8.52 7.61 -0.70
C ALA A 58 -7.94 6.24 -0.35
N ILE A 59 -6.74 6.22 0.27
CA ILE A 59 -6.10 4.99 0.71
C ILE A 59 -6.90 4.35 1.84
N ARG A 60 -7.39 5.13 2.79
CA ARG A 60 -8.22 4.62 3.89
C ARG A 60 -9.50 4.00 3.36
N GLU A 61 -10.13 4.65 2.37
CA GLU A 61 -11.34 4.12 1.74
C GLU A 61 -11.09 2.75 1.10
N ALA A 62 -10.01 2.62 0.35
CA ALA A 62 -9.66 1.33 -0.26
C ALA A 62 -9.42 0.26 0.81
N ALA A 63 -8.68 0.59 1.87
CA ALA A 63 -8.41 -0.33 2.96
C ALA A 63 -9.70 -0.80 3.65
N GLN A 64 -10.65 0.10 3.86
CA GLN A 64 -11.94 -0.25 4.45
C GLN A 64 -12.73 -1.20 3.55
N ARG A 65 -12.77 -0.93 2.25
CA ARG A 65 -13.47 -1.80 1.28
C ARG A 65 -12.87 -3.19 1.22
N LEU A 66 -11.54 -3.29 1.38
CA LEU A 66 -10.81 -4.55 1.34
C LEU A 66 -10.76 -5.25 2.69
N ASN A 67 -11.19 -4.57 3.76
CA ASN A 67 -11.10 -5.07 5.13
C ASN A 67 -9.67 -5.43 5.51
N VAL A 68 -8.71 -4.56 5.17
CA VAL A 68 -7.29 -4.73 5.50
C VAL A 68 -6.84 -3.57 6.38
N PRO A 69 -5.81 -3.78 7.23
CA PRO A 69 -5.31 -2.71 8.07
C PRO A 69 -4.54 -1.66 7.26
N ALA A 70 -4.55 -0.43 7.75
CA ALA A 70 -3.72 0.66 7.26
C ALA A 70 -3.25 1.45 8.48
N ASP A 71 -2.31 0.85 9.22
CA ASP A 71 -1.92 1.35 10.54
C ASP A 71 -1.21 2.69 10.48
N VAL A 72 -0.35 2.87 9.47
CA VAL A 72 0.38 4.11 9.24
C VAL A 72 0.29 4.45 7.77
N ILE A 73 -0.05 5.72 7.46
CA ILE A 73 -0.07 6.25 6.09
C ILE A 73 0.73 7.54 6.13
N ILE A 74 1.84 7.57 5.39
CA ILE A 74 2.77 8.70 5.38
C ILE A 74 2.99 9.15 3.95
N GLU A 75 2.81 10.44 3.68
CA GLU A 75 3.21 11.00 2.39
C GLU A 75 4.73 11.04 2.32
N VAL A 76 5.30 10.56 1.22
CA VAL A 76 6.76 10.40 1.07
C VAL A 76 7.23 10.96 -0.27
N GLY A 77 8.52 11.26 -0.32
CA GLY A 77 9.21 11.59 -1.55
C GLY A 77 10.34 10.59 -1.78
N GLU A 78 10.68 10.39 -3.04
CA GLU A 78 11.76 9.48 -3.38
C GLU A 78 13.11 10.20 -3.28
N VAL A 79 14.07 9.59 -2.58
CA VAL A 79 15.44 10.08 -2.48
C VAL A 79 16.37 8.97 -2.94
N ARG A 80 17.17 9.25 -3.97
CA ARG A 80 18.14 8.30 -4.51
C ARG A 80 19.53 8.92 -4.53
N PRO A 81 20.59 8.14 -4.31
CA PRO A 81 21.96 8.66 -4.34
C PRO A 81 22.31 9.39 -5.64
N GLU A 82 21.85 8.89 -6.78
CA GLU A 82 22.12 9.47 -8.09
C GLU A 82 21.52 10.87 -8.28
N MET A 83 20.59 11.28 -7.43
CA MET A 83 20.04 12.63 -7.47
C MET A 83 21.03 13.70 -7.01
N PHE A 84 22.09 13.27 -6.35
CA PHE A 84 23.09 14.16 -5.71
C PHE A 84 24.47 14.10 -6.36
N VAL A 85 24.58 13.44 -7.50
CA VAL A 85 25.85 13.31 -8.23
C VAL A 85 25.89 14.19 -9.47
#